data_f27057b87537fd995f15ebd0a62fa3f0
#
_entry.id   f27057b87537fd995f15ebd0a62fa3f0
#
_cell.length_a   1.000
_cell.length_b   1.000
_cell.length_c   1.000
_cell.angle_alpha   90.00
_cell.angle_beta   90.00
_cell.angle_gamma   90.00
#
_symmetry.space_group_name_H-M   'P 1'
#
loop_
_entity.id
_entity.type
_entity.pdbx_description
1 polymer ?
#
loop_
_entity_poly.entity_id
_entity_poly.type
_entity_poly.pdbx_seq_one_letter_code
_entity_poly.pdbx_strand_id
1 'polypeptide(L)'
;ILSRPAVEAGETLGFLPGDLQEKILPYLRPLYDALYDMIDRDDVAKLIEKGVIEIAPLAYMRGRTLSDSFIILDEAQNTTPAQMMMFLTRLGNESKMVITGDITQIDIPRSKTSGLLEIRKILKSLKGISFHEFGASDVVRHHLVQKIVEAYDAYQNPSDAWAIPLKNKLHRSLKLNLFNSITSNLHAYFWAVQIASKSIPPKKTEEA
;
A
#
# COMPACT_ATOMS: atom_id res chain seq x y z
N ILE A 1 1.48 -10.47 -10.25
CA ILE A 1 0.87 -9.24 -10.81
C ILE A 1 1.14 -8.12 -9.83
N LEU A 2 1.77 -7.03 -10.29
CA LEU A 2 2.06 -5.84 -9.52
C LEU A 2 1.21 -4.69 -10.06
N SER A 3 0.48 -4.03 -9.20
CA SER A 3 -0.43 -2.95 -9.56
C SER A 3 -0.29 -1.76 -8.63
N ARG A 4 -0.55 -0.58 -9.17
CA ARG A 4 -0.53 0.69 -8.43
C ARG A 4 -1.59 1.64 -8.99
N PRO A 5 -2.30 2.43 -8.15
CA PRO A 5 -3.13 3.50 -8.65
C PRO A 5 -2.25 4.58 -9.29
N ALA A 6 -2.63 5.04 -10.47
CA ALA A 6 -2.04 6.24 -11.05
C ALA A 6 -2.78 7.44 -10.42
N VAL A 7 -2.12 8.12 -9.49
CA VAL A 7 -2.66 9.32 -8.82
C VAL A 7 -1.84 10.52 -9.25
N GLU A 8 -2.53 11.55 -9.70
CA GLU A 8 -1.92 12.81 -10.09
C GLU A 8 -1.46 13.56 -8.83
N ALA A 9 -0.17 13.49 -8.54
CA ALA A 9 0.45 14.25 -7.44
C ALA A 9 0.74 15.70 -7.89
N GLY A 10 -0.33 16.49 -8.06
CA GLY A 10 -0.23 17.92 -8.39
C GLY A 10 -0.09 18.27 -9.87
N GLU A 11 0.24 17.32 -10.75
CA GLU A 11 0.26 17.48 -12.19
C GLU A 11 -0.81 16.59 -12.84
N THR A 12 -1.64 17.18 -13.71
CA THR A 12 -2.66 16.39 -14.41
C THR A 12 -2.02 15.59 -15.54
N LEU A 13 -2.30 14.28 -15.61
CA LEU A 13 -1.83 13.35 -16.66
C LEU A 13 -2.04 13.91 -18.08
N GLY A 14 -3.06 14.76 -18.27
CA GLY A 14 -3.37 15.42 -19.55
C GLY A 14 -2.28 16.37 -20.05
N PHE A 15 -1.45 16.93 -19.18
CA PHE A 15 -0.38 17.88 -19.55
C PHE A 15 0.96 17.21 -19.83
N LEU A 16 1.13 15.93 -19.50
CA LEU A 16 2.36 15.21 -19.82
C LEU A 16 2.42 14.88 -21.33
N PRO A 17 3.57 15.08 -22.00
CA PRO A 17 3.75 14.65 -23.39
C PRO A 17 3.78 13.13 -23.48
N GLY A 18 3.43 12.59 -24.66
CA GLY A 18 3.48 11.17 -24.92
C GLY A 18 2.11 10.47 -24.93
N ASP A 19 2.12 9.19 -25.24
CA ASP A 19 0.93 8.34 -25.20
C ASP A 19 0.51 7.97 -23.77
N LEU A 20 -0.59 7.24 -23.63
CA LEU A 20 -1.13 6.88 -22.31
C LEU A 20 -0.15 5.98 -21.53
N GLN A 21 0.57 5.09 -22.22
CA GLN A 21 1.53 4.19 -21.58
C GLN A 21 2.74 4.96 -21.05
N GLU A 22 3.28 5.88 -21.85
CA GLU A 22 4.38 6.76 -21.44
C GLU A 22 4.01 7.63 -20.24
N LYS A 23 2.77 8.12 -20.19
CA LYS A 23 2.25 8.92 -19.06
C LYS A 23 2.07 8.12 -17.77
N ILE A 24 1.77 6.84 -17.87
CA ILE A 24 1.55 5.97 -16.71
C ILE A 24 2.86 5.38 -16.17
N LEU A 25 3.86 5.20 -17.04
CA LEU A 25 5.14 4.58 -16.68
C LEU A 25 5.82 5.18 -15.44
N PRO A 26 5.87 6.51 -15.23
CA PRO A 26 6.45 7.10 -14.02
C PRO A 26 5.80 6.60 -12.72
N TYR A 27 4.50 6.34 -12.72
CA TYR A 27 3.77 5.83 -11.54
C TYR A 27 4.07 4.36 -11.26
N LEU A 28 4.48 3.61 -12.27
CA LEU A 28 4.86 2.20 -12.14
C LEU A 28 6.36 2.02 -11.86
N ARG A 29 7.17 3.07 -12.09
CA ARG A 29 8.63 3.03 -11.92
C ARG A 29 9.08 2.46 -10.57
N PRO A 30 8.49 2.83 -9.42
CA PRO A 30 8.87 2.27 -8.13
C PRO A 30 8.72 0.75 -8.04
N LEU A 31 7.76 0.15 -8.76
CA LEU A 31 7.60 -1.30 -8.82
C LEU A 31 8.74 -1.97 -9.61
N TYR A 32 9.19 -1.34 -10.70
CA TYR A 32 10.37 -1.81 -11.43
C TYR A 32 11.64 -1.69 -10.59
N ASP A 33 11.82 -0.55 -9.90
CA ASP A 33 12.98 -0.32 -9.06
C ASP A 33 13.04 -1.38 -7.94
N ALA A 34 11.93 -1.68 -7.28
CA ALA A 34 11.86 -2.73 -6.26
C ALA A 34 12.18 -4.13 -6.82
N LEU A 35 11.77 -4.43 -8.05
CA LEU A 35 12.13 -5.70 -8.69
C LEU A 35 13.63 -5.76 -9.01
N TYR A 36 14.22 -4.67 -9.50
CA TYR A 36 15.65 -4.59 -9.82
C TYR A 36 16.55 -4.65 -8.61
N ASP A 37 16.05 -4.27 -7.43
CA ASP A 37 16.77 -4.45 -6.16
C ASP A 37 16.84 -5.92 -5.72
N MET A 38 15.91 -6.76 -6.19
CA MET A 38 15.81 -8.16 -5.79
C MET A 38 16.28 -9.16 -6.87
N ILE A 39 16.18 -8.79 -8.14
CA ILE A 39 16.39 -9.68 -9.29
C ILE A 39 17.19 -8.90 -10.34
N ASP A 40 18.11 -9.59 -11.05
CA ASP A 40 18.84 -8.99 -12.15
C ASP A 40 17.89 -8.42 -13.23
N ARG A 41 18.26 -7.28 -13.80
CA ARG A 41 17.42 -6.56 -14.77
C ARG A 41 17.09 -7.37 -16.01
N ASP A 42 18.05 -8.15 -16.51
CA ASP A 42 17.85 -9.00 -17.69
C ASP A 42 16.88 -10.13 -17.39
N ASP A 43 16.91 -10.66 -16.19
CA ASP A 43 15.98 -11.71 -15.75
C ASP A 43 14.57 -11.15 -15.51
N VAL A 44 14.44 -9.94 -14.92
CA VAL A 44 13.15 -9.25 -14.82
C VAL A 44 12.54 -9.04 -16.21
N ALA A 45 13.33 -8.56 -17.18
CA ALA A 45 12.86 -8.37 -18.55
C ALA A 45 12.34 -9.67 -19.17
N LYS A 46 13.06 -10.79 -19.04
CA LYS A 46 12.64 -12.11 -19.50
C LYS A 46 11.36 -12.60 -18.81
N LEU A 47 11.22 -12.35 -17.51
CA LEU A 47 10.02 -12.75 -16.75
C LEU A 47 8.79 -11.96 -17.18
N ILE A 48 8.95 -10.68 -17.50
CA ILE A 48 7.87 -9.84 -18.05
C ILE A 48 7.50 -10.30 -19.46
N GLU A 49 8.48 -10.52 -20.33
CA GLU A 49 8.25 -11.01 -21.71
C GLU A 49 7.51 -12.36 -21.72
N LYS A 50 7.84 -13.25 -20.79
CA LYS A 50 7.16 -14.55 -20.63
C LYS A 50 5.79 -14.46 -19.95
N GLY A 51 5.37 -13.27 -19.52
CA GLY A 51 4.12 -13.09 -18.78
C GLY A 51 4.11 -13.67 -17.35
N VAL A 52 5.29 -14.02 -16.80
CA VAL A 52 5.43 -14.48 -15.41
C VAL A 52 5.25 -13.32 -14.45
N ILE A 53 5.79 -12.16 -14.81
CA ILE A 53 5.57 -10.88 -14.10
C ILE A 53 4.75 -9.97 -15.00
N GLU A 54 3.67 -9.42 -14.43
CA GLU A 54 2.88 -8.37 -15.06
C GLU A 54 2.87 -7.14 -14.16
N ILE A 55 3.20 -5.97 -14.72
CA ILE A 55 3.12 -4.67 -14.05
C ILE A 55 2.11 -3.82 -14.80
N ALA A 56 1.02 -3.45 -14.14
CA ALA A 56 -0.06 -2.72 -14.78
C ALA A 56 -0.76 -1.75 -13.81
N PRO A 57 -1.22 -0.59 -14.30
CA PRO A 57 -1.99 0.33 -13.48
C PRO A 57 -3.31 -0.31 -13.04
N LEU A 58 -3.80 0.11 -11.87
CA LEU A 58 -5.04 -0.39 -11.27
C LEU A 58 -6.23 -0.39 -12.24
N ALA A 59 -6.33 0.62 -13.10
CA ALA A 59 -7.43 0.76 -14.05
C ALA A 59 -7.53 -0.42 -15.03
N TYR A 60 -6.41 -1.08 -15.35
CA TYR A 60 -6.35 -2.19 -16.29
C TYR A 60 -6.79 -3.53 -15.69
N MET A 61 -7.08 -3.55 -14.39
CA MET A 61 -7.58 -4.74 -13.70
C MET A 61 -9.09 -4.94 -13.90
N ARG A 62 -9.81 -3.93 -14.38
CA ARG A 62 -11.26 -4.01 -14.58
C ARG A 62 -11.64 -5.12 -15.56
N GLY A 63 -12.64 -5.94 -15.20
CA GLY A 63 -13.17 -7.01 -16.04
C GLY A 63 -12.32 -8.28 -16.09
N ARG A 64 -11.21 -8.33 -15.33
CA ARG A 64 -10.32 -9.50 -15.27
C ARG A 64 -10.70 -10.41 -14.11
N THR A 65 -10.30 -11.66 -14.20
CA THR A 65 -10.21 -12.63 -13.09
C THR A 65 -8.79 -13.12 -13.02
N LEU A 66 -8.14 -12.91 -11.87
CA LEU A 66 -6.71 -13.16 -11.67
C LEU A 66 -6.57 -14.49 -10.91
N SER A 67 -6.49 -15.60 -11.66
CA SER A 67 -6.29 -16.94 -11.11
C SER A 67 -4.83 -17.34 -11.14
N ASP A 68 -4.43 -18.31 -10.30
CA ASP A 68 -3.07 -18.84 -10.20
C ASP A 68 -2.00 -17.75 -10.05
N SER A 69 -2.33 -16.71 -9.27
CA SER A 69 -1.56 -15.47 -9.24
C SER A 69 -1.22 -15.01 -7.83
N PHE A 70 -0.02 -14.46 -7.68
CA PHE A 70 0.34 -13.62 -6.55
C PHE A 70 0.17 -12.15 -6.97
N ILE A 71 -0.70 -11.43 -6.29
CA ILE A 71 -1.17 -10.10 -6.70
C ILE A 71 -0.79 -9.10 -5.62
N ILE A 72 -0.13 -8.01 -6.00
CA ILE A 72 0.21 -6.92 -5.09
C ILE A 72 -0.41 -5.62 -5.62
N LEU A 73 -1.16 -4.93 -4.76
CA LEU A 73 -1.57 -3.54 -4.97
C LEU A 73 -0.79 -2.66 -4.02
N ASP A 74 0.09 -1.84 -4.57
CA ASP A 74 0.88 -0.87 -3.83
C ASP A 74 0.20 0.51 -3.82
N GLU A 75 0.51 1.38 -2.83
CA GLU A 75 -0.07 2.73 -2.62
C GLU A 75 -1.62 2.72 -2.58
N ALA A 76 -2.17 1.69 -1.98
CA ALA A 76 -3.62 1.45 -1.99
C ALA A 76 -4.44 2.50 -1.25
N GLN A 77 -3.82 3.31 -0.36
CA GLN A 77 -4.48 4.45 0.29
C GLN A 77 -4.97 5.49 -0.73
N ASN A 78 -4.36 5.50 -1.93
CA ASN A 78 -4.71 6.39 -3.02
C ASN A 78 -5.80 5.84 -3.95
N THR A 79 -6.50 4.80 -3.53
CA THR A 79 -7.70 4.30 -4.21
C THR A 79 -8.96 4.89 -3.63
N THR A 80 -9.99 5.05 -4.45
CA THR A 80 -11.35 5.27 -3.97
C THR A 80 -12.00 3.94 -3.52
N PRO A 81 -13.07 3.95 -2.72
CA PRO A 81 -13.80 2.74 -2.35
C PRO A 81 -14.25 1.89 -3.54
N ALA A 82 -14.73 2.54 -4.60
CA ALA A 82 -15.16 1.86 -5.82
C ALA A 82 -14.00 1.19 -6.56
N GLN A 83 -12.80 1.83 -6.60
CA GLN A 83 -11.60 1.25 -7.20
C GLN A 83 -11.09 0.07 -6.37
N MET A 84 -11.08 0.20 -5.04
CA MET A 84 -10.69 -0.87 -4.13
C MET A 84 -11.62 -2.08 -4.28
N MET A 85 -12.92 -1.89 -4.24
CA MET A 85 -13.90 -2.96 -4.46
C MET A 85 -13.73 -3.60 -5.83
N MET A 86 -13.55 -2.80 -6.89
CA MET A 86 -13.27 -3.29 -8.24
C MET A 86 -12.05 -4.20 -8.24
N PHE A 87 -10.95 -3.83 -7.57
CA PHE A 87 -9.72 -4.61 -7.55
C PHE A 87 -9.85 -5.89 -6.71
N LEU A 88 -10.40 -5.81 -5.51
CA LEU A 88 -10.59 -6.96 -4.63
C LEU A 88 -11.42 -8.08 -5.28
N THR A 89 -12.41 -7.69 -6.09
CA THR A 89 -13.26 -8.64 -6.82
C THR A 89 -12.57 -9.26 -8.05
N ARG A 90 -11.29 -8.97 -8.29
CA ARG A 90 -10.47 -9.64 -9.33
C ARG A 90 -9.84 -10.94 -8.85
N LEU A 91 -9.84 -11.20 -7.53
CA LEU A 91 -9.26 -12.39 -6.96
C LEU A 91 -9.89 -13.65 -7.58
N GLY A 92 -9.08 -14.43 -8.25
CA GLY A 92 -9.46 -15.73 -8.85
C GLY A 92 -9.07 -16.91 -7.98
N ASN A 93 -9.29 -18.10 -8.48
CA ASN A 93 -8.92 -19.35 -7.80
C ASN A 93 -7.39 -19.47 -7.66
N GLU A 94 -6.94 -20.15 -6.61
CA GLU A 94 -5.51 -20.41 -6.30
C GLU A 94 -4.65 -19.15 -6.26
N SER A 95 -5.25 -18.01 -5.92
CA SER A 95 -4.57 -16.72 -5.89
C SER A 95 -4.44 -16.17 -4.48
N LYS A 96 -3.39 -15.38 -4.29
CA LYS A 96 -3.14 -14.59 -3.09
C LYS A 96 -3.02 -13.12 -3.46
N MET A 97 -3.69 -12.27 -2.70
CA MET A 97 -3.64 -10.82 -2.90
C MET A 97 -3.08 -10.15 -1.65
N VAL A 98 -2.15 -9.23 -1.86
CA VAL A 98 -1.55 -8.38 -0.83
C VAL A 98 -1.83 -6.93 -1.20
N ILE A 99 -2.37 -6.18 -0.27
CA ILE A 99 -2.69 -4.75 -0.41
C ILE A 99 -1.78 -3.99 0.53
N THR A 100 -0.92 -3.12 0.01
CA THR A 100 -0.02 -2.29 0.79
C THR A 100 -0.39 -0.81 0.67
N GLY A 101 -0.12 -0.04 1.71
CA GLY A 101 -0.34 1.40 1.66
C GLY A 101 -0.03 2.10 2.97
N ASP A 102 0.17 3.40 2.87
CA ASP A 102 0.44 4.30 4.00
C ASP A 102 -0.73 5.29 4.17
N ILE A 103 -1.48 5.14 5.23
CA ILE A 103 -2.65 6.00 5.49
C ILE A 103 -2.29 7.45 5.86
N THR A 104 -1.03 7.75 6.08
CA THR A 104 -0.54 9.11 6.31
C THR A 104 -0.26 9.86 5.01
N GLN A 105 -0.12 9.13 3.89
CA GLN A 105 0.21 9.65 2.57
C GLN A 105 -0.98 9.51 1.60
N ILE A 106 -2.12 10.07 1.98
CA ILE A 106 -3.34 10.03 1.16
C ILE A 106 -3.35 11.25 0.24
N ASP A 107 -3.11 11.04 -1.06
CA ASP A 107 -3.00 12.10 -2.09
C ASP A 107 -4.30 12.30 -2.90
N ILE A 108 -5.33 11.48 -2.67
CA ILE A 108 -6.63 11.68 -3.32
C ILE A 108 -7.32 12.94 -2.80
N PRO A 109 -8.18 13.59 -3.61
CA PRO A 109 -8.90 14.79 -3.19
C PRO A 109 -9.62 14.61 -1.85
N ARG A 110 -9.59 15.61 -0.98
CA ARG A 110 -10.20 15.59 0.37
C ARG A 110 -11.71 15.28 0.37
N SER A 111 -12.39 15.47 -0.75
CA SER A 111 -13.79 15.12 -0.94
C SER A 111 -14.04 13.61 -1.12
N LYS A 112 -12.98 12.81 -1.28
CA LYS A 112 -13.05 11.36 -1.47
C LYS A 112 -12.47 10.64 -0.26
N THR A 113 -13.08 9.51 0.09
CA THR A 113 -12.56 8.63 1.14
C THR A 113 -11.56 7.65 0.54
N SER A 114 -10.50 7.33 1.27
CA SER A 114 -9.56 6.27 0.89
C SER A 114 -10.23 4.89 0.95
N GLY A 115 -10.11 4.14 -0.14
CA GLY A 115 -10.59 2.76 -0.21
C GLY A 115 -9.89 1.85 0.80
N LEU A 116 -8.60 2.07 1.08
CA LEU A 116 -7.87 1.30 2.09
C LEU A 116 -8.46 1.48 3.50
N LEU A 117 -8.82 2.70 3.89
CA LEU A 117 -9.45 2.97 5.17
C LEU A 117 -10.85 2.35 5.29
N GLU A 118 -11.57 2.29 4.18
CA GLU A 118 -12.92 1.74 4.14
C GLU A 118 -12.92 0.22 4.25
N ILE A 119 -12.06 -0.48 3.50
CA ILE A 119 -12.00 -1.95 3.54
C ILE A 119 -11.67 -2.49 4.92
N ARG A 120 -10.87 -1.78 5.71
CA ARG A 120 -10.59 -2.15 7.11
C ARG A 120 -11.88 -2.30 7.92
N LYS A 121 -12.80 -1.36 7.75
CA LYS A 121 -14.08 -1.36 8.48
C LYS A 121 -15.00 -2.48 8.01
N ILE A 122 -15.02 -2.71 6.69
CA ILE A 122 -15.96 -3.65 6.05
C ILE A 122 -15.48 -5.10 6.17
N LEU A 123 -14.17 -5.35 5.98
CA LEU A 123 -13.64 -6.70 5.81
C LEU A 123 -12.97 -7.28 7.06
N LYS A 124 -12.90 -6.53 8.17
CA LYS A 124 -12.19 -6.94 9.39
C LYS A 124 -12.63 -8.30 9.97
N SER A 125 -13.89 -8.67 9.79
CA SER A 125 -14.46 -9.93 10.32
C SER A 125 -14.51 -11.07 9.30
N LEU A 126 -14.09 -10.83 8.04
CA LEU A 126 -14.14 -11.84 6.99
C LEU A 126 -13.02 -12.86 7.16
N LYS A 127 -13.40 -14.16 7.23
CA LYS A 127 -12.41 -15.25 7.22
C LYS A 127 -11.65 -15.26 5.90
N GLY A 128 -10.33 -15.47 5.98
CA GLY A 128 -9.44 -15.50 4.82
C GLY A 128 -8.83 -14.13 4.50
N ILE A 129 -9.14 -13.09 5.29
CA ILE A 129 -8.53 -11.76 5.21
C ILE A 129 -7.81 -11.48 6.53
N SER A 130 -6.58 -11.02 6.46
CA SER A 130 -5.81 -10.54 7.61
C SER A 130 -5.31 -9.12 7.38
N PHE A 131 -5.27 -8.34 8.46
CA PHE A 131 -4.78 -6.97 8.47
C PHE A 131 -3.54 -6.91 9.35
N HIS A 132 -2.48 -6.33 8.83
CA HIS A 132 -1.21 -6.12 9.52
C HIS A 132 -0.91 -4.63 9.55
N GLU A 133 -0.61 -4.11 10.72
CA GLU A 133 -0.24 -2.72 10.94
C GLU A 133 1.25 -2.67 11.29
N PHE A 134 1.99 -1.80 10.61
CA PHE A 134 3.39 -1.55 10.89
C PHE A 134 3.51 -0.16 11.50
N GLY A 135 4.23 -0.08 12.60
CA GLY A 135 4.50 1.19 13.30
C GLY A 135 5.84 1.79 12.89
N ALA A 136 6.16 2.93 13.47
CA ALA A 136 7.42 3.63 13.20
C ALA A 136 8.67 2.77 13.52
N SER A 137 8.57 1.82 14.45
CA SER A 137 9.64 0.87 14.79
C SER A 137 9.93 -0.18 13.72
N ASP A 138 8.95 -0.44 12.85
CA ASP A 138 9.03 -1.46 11.82
C ASP A 138 9.56 -0.89 10.50
N VAL A 139 9.65 0.44 10.40
CA VAL A 139 10.09 1.13 9.20
C VAL A 139 11.61 1.15 9.13
N VAL A 140 12.17 0.45 8.14
CA VAL A 140 13.60 0.48 7.84
C VAL A 140 13.88 1.62 6.87
N ARG A 141 14.55 2.66 7.34
CA ARG A 141 14.96 3.82 6.52
C ARG A 141 16.42 4.17 6.80
N HIS A 142 17.05 4.81 5.82
CA HIS A 142 18.37 5.41 6.06
C HIS A 142 18.27 6.41 7.22
N HIS A 143 19.24 6.37 8.17
CA HIS A 143 19.20 7.17 9.40
C HIS A 143 19.06 8.69 9.15
N LEU A 144 19.63 9.19 8.06
CA LEU A 144 19.49 10.60 7.69
C LEU A 144 18.06 10.94 7.23
N VAL A 145 17.40 10.02 6.51
CA VAL A 145 15.99 10.21 6.10
C VAL A 145 15.08 10.26 7.31
N GLN A 146 15.32 9.42 8.31
CA GLN A 146 14.58 9.47 9.57
C GLN A 146 14.73 10.84 10.24
N LYS A 147 15.95 11.37 10.36
CA LYS A 147 16.20 12.69 10.93
C LYS A 147 15.55 13.83 10.14
N ILE A 148 15.49 13.72 8.80
CA ILE A 148 14.81 14.69 7.96
C ILE A 148 13.32 14.69 8.26
N VAL A 149 12.68 13.52 8.32
CA VAL A 149 11.25 13.40 8.67
C VAL A 149 10.97 14.00 10.05
N GLU A 150 11.74 13.63 11.06
CA GLU A 150 11.64 14.19 12.42
C GLU A 150 11.76 15.72 12.43
N ALA A 151 12.68 16.30 11.64
CA ALA A 151 12.85 17.74 11.54
C ALA A 151 11.64 18.44 10.88
N TYR A 152 11.06 17.85 9.84
CA TYR A 152 9.86 18.38 9.21
C TYR A 152 8.64 18.29 10.12
N ASP A 153 8.46 17.18 10.84
CA ASP A 153 7.39 16.99 11.81
C ASP A 153 7.48 18.03 12.94
N ALA A 154 8.67 18.27 13.46
CA ALA A 154 8.91 19.30 14.46
C ALA A 154 8.61 20.73 13.97
N TYR A 155 8.88 21.01 12.69
CA TYR A 155 8.59 22.29 12.08
C TYR A 155 7.09 22.52 11.85
N GLN A 156 6.37 21.47 11.42
CA GLN A 156 4.93 21.55 11.15
C GLN A 156 4.10 21.56 12.43
N ASN A 157 4.61 20.96 13.51
CA ASN A 157 3.95 20.88 14.82
C ASN A 157 4.82 21.58 15.91
N PRO A 158 4.92 22.92 15.92
CA PRO A 158 5.79 23.64 16.84
C PRO A 158 5.42 23.44 18.32
N SER A 159 4.16 23.07 18.61
CA SER A 159 3.69 22.77 19.97
C SER A 159 4.41 21.56 20.60
N ASP A 160 4.93 20.64 19.76
CA ASP A 160 5.61 19.42 20.21
C ASP A 160 7.14 19.54 20.16
N ALA A 161 7.67 20.61 19.54
CA ALA A 161 9.11 20.83 19.39
C ALA A 161 9.85 20.97 20.72
N TRP A 162 9.18 21.42 21.80
CA TRP A 162 9.74 21.50 23.14
C TRP A 162 9.74 20.16 23.89
N ALA A 163 8.93 19.20 23.45
CA ALA A 163 8.79 17.90 24.11
C ALA A 163 9.93 16.92 23.77
N ILE A 164 10.62 17.12 22.64
CA ILE A 164 11.69 16.25 22.16
C ILE A 164 12.89 16.20 23.10
N PRO A 165 13.42 17.32 23.65
CA PRO A 165 14.52 17.29 24.61
C PRO A 165 14.13 16.68 25.97
N LEU A 166 12.86 16.78 26.36
CA LEU A 166 12.36 16.26 27.63
C LEU A 166 12.12 14.75 27.59
N LYS A 167 11.72 14.17 26.42
CA LYS A 167 11.59 12.71 26.24
C LYS A 167 12.89 11.99 26.58
N ASN A 168 14.02 12.51 26.13
CA ASN A 168 15.33 11.89 26.37
C ASN A 168 15.82 12.03 27.83
N LYS A 169 15.26 12.96 28.61
CA LYS A 169 15.60 13.15 30.04
C LYS A 169 14.64 12.41 30.99
N LEU A 170 13.36 12.25 30.60
CA LEU A 170 12.32 11.64 31.43
C LEU A 170 12.28 10.11 31.38
N HIS A 171 12.93 9.50 30.40
CA HIS A 171 12.99 8.02 30.29
C HIS A 171 13.78 7.35 31.43
N ARG A 172 14.36 8.14 32.34
CA ARG A 172 15.06 7.63 33.54
C ARG A 172 14.26 7.72 34.85
N SER A 173 13.09 8.34 34.91
CA SER A 173 12.52 8.63 36.25
C SER A 173 11.01 8.64 36.44
N LEU A 174 10.15 8.28 35.51
CA LEU A 174 8.70 8.20 35.85
C LEU A 174 7.93 7.30 34.89
N LYS A 175 7.45 6.17 35.39
CA LYS A 175 6.34 5.41 34.81
C LYS A 175 5.08 6.27 34.91
N LEU A 176 4.58 6.78 33.80
CA LEU A 176 3.32 7.53 33.80
C LEU A 176 2.40 7.10 32.68
N ASN A 177 1.26 6.55 33.08
CA ASN A 177 0.12 6.15 32.26
C ASN A 177 -0.65 7.30 31.57
N LEU A 178 -0.12 8.52 31.58
CA LEU A 178 -0.79 9.70 31.01
C LEU A 178 -0.31 10.04 29.58
N PHE A 179 0.74 9.38 29.09
CA PHE A 179 1.38 9.73 27.82
C PHE A 179 0.77 9.06 26.61
N ASN A 180 -0.10 8.06 26.81
CA ASN A 180 -0.69 7.29 25.71
C ASN A 180 -1.87 7.98 25.00
N SER A 181 -2.34 9.11 25.49
CA SER A 181 -3.50 9.82 24.89
C SER A 181 -3.12 10.94 23.93
N ILE A 182 -1.89 11.42 23.93
CA ILE A 182 -1.49 12.61 23.14
C ILE A 182 -0.58 12.25 21.95
N THR A 183 0.01 11.05 21.95
CA THR A 183 0.95 10.63 20.88
C THR A 183 0.29 9.82 19.74
N SER A 184 -1.04 9.80 19.68
CA SER A 184 -1.76 8.99 18.68
C SER A 184 -1.75 9.53 17.24
N ASN A 185 -1.13 10.67 16.96
CA ASN A 185 -1.21 11.33 15.66
C ASN A 185 0.07 11.30 14.80
N LEU A 186 1.15 10.64 15.24
CA LEU A 186 2.44 10.69 14.54
C LEU A 186 3.04 9.32 14.21
N HIS A 187 2.21 8.34 13.93
CA HIS A 187 2.70 7.04 13.49
C HIS A 187 2.32 6.85 12.01
N ALA A 188 3.34 6.76 11.17
CA ALA A 188 3.18 6.26 9.82
C ALA A 188 2.70 4.81 9.91
N TYR A 189 1.42 4.56 9.65
CA TYR A 189 0.86 3.22 9.64
C TYR A 189 0.96 2.65 8.23
N PHE A 190 1.96 1.81 8.01
CA PHE A 190 1.98 0.92 6.86
C PHE A 190 0.99 -0.22 7.08
N TRP A 191 0.17 -0.49 6.09
CA TRP A 191 -0.82 -1.54 6.14
C TRP A 191 -0.55 -2.58 5.08
N ALA A 192 -0.59 -3.84 5.47
CA ALA A 192 -0.66 -4.95 4.55
C ALA A 192 -1.94 -5.75 4.82
N VAL A 193 -2.75 -5.92 3.80
CA VAL A 193 -3.94 -6.76 3.83
C VAL A 193 -3.68 -7.97 2.97
N GLN A 194 -3.71 -9.15 3.57
CA GLN A 194 -3.52 -10.40 2.85
C GLN A 194 -4.86 -11.10 2.64
N ILE A 195 -5.12 -11.47 1.42
CA ILE A 195 -6.31 -12.24 1.01
C ILE A 195 -5.83 -13.48 0.26
N ALA A 196 -6.29 -14.66 0.67
CA ALA A 196 -5.99 -15.91 -0.01
C ALA A 196 -7.29 -16.62 -0.38
N SER A 197 -7.45 -17.00 -1.64
CA SER A 197 -8.51 -17.90 -2.06
C SER A 197 -8.04 -19.34 -1.90
N LYS A 198 -8.90 -20.20 -1.32
CA LYS A 198 -8.72 -21.66 -1.37
C LYS A 198 -9.50 -22.18 -2.56
N SER A 199 -8.97 -23.21 -3.24
CA SER A 199 -9.72 -23.94 -4.26
C SER A 199 -11.07 -24.40 -3.70
N ILE A 200 -12.12 -24.15 -4.46
CA ILE A 200 -13.40 -24.82 -4.21
C ILE A 200 -13.21 -26.26 -4.70
N PRO A 201 -13.35 -27.28 -3.83
CA PRO A 201 -13.24 -28.65 -4.31
C PRO A 201 -14.26 -28.87 -5.43
N PRO A 202 -13.92 -29.64 -6.48
CA PRO A 202 -14.84 -29.91 -7.56
C PRO A 202 -16.14 -30.48 -6.99
N LYS A 203 -17.28 -29.93 -7.41
CA LYS A 203 -18.58 -30.49 -7.10
C LYS A 203 -18.54 -31.97 -7.56
N LYS A 204 -18.71 -32.89 -6.62
CA LYS A 204 -19.01 -34.28 -6.97
C LYS A 204 -20.25 -34.24 -7.87
N THR A 205 -20.10 -34.57 -9.13
CA THR A 205 -21.21 -34.94 -9.97
C THR A 205 -21.82 -36.19 -9.35
N GLU A 206 -22.96 -36.06 -8.74
CA GLU A 206 -23.80 -37.21 -8.43
C GLU A 206 -24.24 -37.77 -9.78
N GLU A 207 -23.62 -38.87 -10.16
CA GLU A 207 -24.13 -39.74 -11.23
C GLU A 207 -25.45 -40.33 -10.72
N ALA A 208 -26.51 -39.93 -11.38
CA ALA A 208 -27.80 -40.59 -11.32
C ALA A 208 -27.92 -41.63 -12.42
#